data_63dc79a4a54f189d00f3216ec9c11a42
#
_entry.id   63dc79a4a54f189d00f3216ec9c11a42
#
_cell.length_a   1.000
_cell.length_b   1.000
_cell.length_c   1.000
_cell.angle_alpha   90.00
_cell.angle_beta   90.00
_cell.angle_gamma   90.00
#
_symmetry.space_group_name_H-M   'P 1'
#
loop_
_entity.id
_entity.type
_entity.pdbx_description
1 polymer ?
#
loop_
_entity_poly.entity_id
_entity_poly.type
_entity_poly.pdbx_seq_one_letter_code
_entity_poly.pdbx_strand_id
1 'polypeptide(L)' 'SSKGRADLIIETKNRRLVFELKYAQNETEAKTKLTDAVEQIKARDYGNTEPKKEKLIRIATVFNADPKVRKFSQFSKV' A
#
# COMPACT_ATOMS: atom_id res chain seq x y z
N SER A 1 -1.79 18.62 6.21
CA SER A 1 -1.26 18.38 4.90
C SER A 1 -2.32 17.78 3.98
N SER A 2 -2.37 18.23 2.76
CA SER A 2 -3.29 17.71 1.75
C SER A 2 -2.85 16.38 1.14
N LYS A 3 -1.68 15.87 1.52
CA LYS A 3 -1.14 14.63 0.93
C LYS A 3 -1.86 13.36 1.38
N GLY A 4 -2.65 13.45 2.45
CA GLY A 4 -3.33 12.29 2.98
C GLY A 4 -2.40 11.39 3.79
N ARG A 5 -2.88 10.18 4.08
CA ARG A 5 -2.16 9.22 4.92
C ARG A 5 -2.17 7.85 4.27
N ALA A 6 -1.09 7.10 4.49
CA ALA A 6 -1.09 5.68 4.19
C ALA A 6 -2.05 4.94 5.15
N ASP A 7 -2.55 3.81 4.72
CA ASP A 7 -3.50 3.02 5.51
C ASP A 7 -2.85 2.39 6.74
N LEU A 8 -1.60 1.99 6.63
CA LEU A 8 -0.88 1.36 7.72
C LEU A 8 0.59 1.76 7.67
N ILE A 9 1.14 2.15 8.80
CA ILE A 9 2.56 2.46 8.93
C ILE A 9 3.11 1.66 10.10
N ILE A 10 4.20 0.92 9.86
CA ILE A 10 4.92 0.19 10.90
C ILE A 10 6.32 0.75 10.97
N GLU A 11 6.73 1.19 12.15
CA GLU A 11 8.06 1.77 12.34
C GLU A 11 8.89 0.97 13.32
N THR A 12 10.16 0.79 12.96
CA THR A 12 11.20 0.33 13.85
C THR A 12 12.22 1.46 14.00
N LYS A 13 13.28 1.23 14.73
CA LYS A 13 14.35 2.22 14.89
C LYS A 13 14.88 2.69 13.53
N ASN A 14 15.13 1.76 12.61
CA ASN A 14 15.80 2.04 11.35
C ASN A 14 14.92 1.98 10.12
N ARG A 15 13.68 1.51 10.24
CA ARG A 15 12.82 1.25 9.11
C ARG A 15 11.44 1.85 9.27
N ARG A 16 10.87 2.22 8.15
CA ARG A 16 9.45 2.58 8.06
C ARG A 16 8.84 1.76 6.95
N LEU A 17 7.81 0.96 7.29
CA LEU A 17 7.03 0.21 6.32
C LEU A 17 5.70 0.93 6.15
N VAL A 18 5.35 1.19 4.90
CA VAL A 18 4.13 1.92 4.55
C VAL A 18 3.30 1.04 3.64
N PHE A 19 2.03 0.88 3.98
CA PHE A 19 1.11 0.04 3.23
C PHE A 19 -0.07 0.87 2.73
N GLU A 20 -0.38 0.70 1.45
CA GLU A 20 -1.65 1.13 0.88
C GLU A 20 -2.46 -0.12 0.58
N LEU A 21 -3.64 -0.21 1.20
CA LEU A 21 -4.50 -1.38 1.14
C LEU A 21 -5.72 -1.05 0.29
N LYS A 22 -6.02 -1.89 -0.68
CA LYS A 22 -7.23 -1.77 -1.49
C LYS A 22 -8.07 -3.03 -1.35
N TYR A 23 -9.30 -2.93 -1.76
CA TYR A 23 -10.31 -3.98 -1.64
C TYR A 23 -10.94 -4.20 -3.00
N ALA A 24 -11.05 -5.45 -3.41
CA ALA A 24 -11.61 -5.81 -4.71
C ALA A 24 -12.58 -6.96 -4.58
N GLN A 25 -13.52 -7.05 -5.51
CA GLN A 25 -14.55 -8.08 -5.52
C GLN A 25 -14.11 -9.35 -6.26
N ASN A 26 -13.08 -9.23 -7.10
CA ASN A 26 -12.56 -10.34 -7.89
C ASN A 26 -11.14 -10.03 -8.34
N GLU A 27 -10.46 -10.99 -8.98
CA GLU A 27 -9.06 -10.85 -9.35
C GLU A 27 -8.83 -9.80 -10.45
N THR A 28 -9.75 -9.68 -11.39
CA THR A 28 -9.63 -8.65 -12.44
C THR A 28 -9.63 -7.26 -11.83
N GLU A 29 -10.57 -7.00 -10.92
CA GLU A 29 -10.64 -5.73 -10.19
C GLU A 29 -9.41 -5.54 -9.30
N ALA A 30 -8.92 -6.63 -8.69
CA ALA A 30 -7.75 -6.56 -7.83
C ALA A 30 -6.51 -6.05 -8.57
N LYS A 31 -6.32 -6.44 -9.81
CA LYS A 31 -5.20 -5.96 -10.64
C LYS A 31 -5.30 -4.47 -10.91
N THR A 32 -6.50 -3.98 -11.20
CA THR A 32 -6.74 -2.55 -11.40
C THR A 32 -6.51 -1.77 -10.12
N LYS A 33 -6.99 -2.28 -8.99
CA LYS A 33 -6.82 -1.65 -7.69
C LYS A 33 -5.35 -1.62 -7.27
N LEU A 34 -4.57 -2.62 -7.64
CA LEU A 34 -3.13 -2.61 -7.36
C LEU A 34 -2.45 -1.43 -8.08
N THR A 35 -2.77 -1.23 -9.35
CA THR A 35 -2.25 -0.08 -10.11
C THR A 35 -2.62 1.23 -9.42
N ASP A 36 -3.87 1.37 -9.00
CA ASP A 36 -4.33 2.57 -8.30
C ASP A 36 -3.55 2.79 -7.01
N ALA A 37 -3.33 1.73 -6.23
CA ALA A 37 -2.60 1.80 -4.97
C ALA A 37 -1.14 2.23 -5.19
N VAL A 38 -0.48 1.67 -6.19
CA VAL A 38 0.90 2.03 -6.55
C VAL A 38 0.98 3.51 -6.94
N GLU A 39 0.06 3.95 -7.79
CA GLU A 39 0.02 5.35 -8.22
C GLU A 39 -0.23 6.30 -7.06
N GLN A 40 -1.10 5.93 -6.14
CA GLN A 40 -1.40 6.74 -4.96
C GLN A 40 -0.18 6.89 -4.06
N ILE A 41 0.54 5.81 -3.81
CA ILE A 41 1.77 5.85 -3.01
C ILE A 41 2.78 6.81 -3.63
N LYS A 42 2.96 6.71 -4.94
CA LYS A 42 3.91 7.57 -5.67
C LYS A 42 3.48 9.02 -5.67
N ALA A 43 2.24 9.29 -6.03
CA ALA A 43 1.73 10.65 -6.16
C ALA A 43 1.75 11.39 -4.82
N ARG A 44 1.49 10.70 -3.74
CA ARG A 44 1.46 11.28 -2.40
C ARG A 44 2.76 11.11 -1.64
N ASP A 45 3.72 10.41 -2.23
CA ASP A 45 5.04 10.17 -1.65
C ASP A 45 4.96 9.66 -0.20
N TYR A 46 4.09 8.68 0.02
CA TYR A 46 3.83 8.16 1.36
C TYR A 46 5.11 7.67 2.04
N GLY A 47 5.22 8.03 3.31
CA GLY A 47 6.33 7.62 4.16
C GLY A 47 7.58 8.48 4.06
N ASN A 48 7.66 9.36 3.07
CA ASN A 48 8.81 10.25 2.91
C ASN A 48 8.63 11.51 3.76
N THR A 49 8.68 11.33 5.07
CA THR A 49 8.44 12.37 6.06
C THR A 49 9.50 12.31 7.14
N GLU A 50 9.60 13.39 7.93
CA GLU A 50 10.47 13.39 9.10
C GLU A 50 9.82 12.63 10.27
N PRO A 51 10.60 11.97 11.12
CA PRO A 51 12.05 11.77 10.97
C PRO A 51 12.34 10.76 9.87
N LYS A 52 13.39 11.00 9.10
CA LYS A 52 13.81 10.06 8.06
C LYS A 52 14.32 8.79 8.71
N LYS A 53 14.06 7.66 8.05
CA LYS A 53 14.56 6.36 8.46
C LYS A 53 15.63 5.88 7.49
N GLU A 54 16.46 4.98 7.95
CA GLU A 54 17.50 4.37 7.13
C GLU A 54 16.91 3.65 5.93
N LYS A 55 15.77 2.96 6.14
CA LYS A 55 15.03 2.32 5.06
C LYS A 55 13.56 2.72 5.07
N LEU A 56 13.05 3.07 3.91
CA LEU A 56 11.63 3.24 3.65
C LEU A 56 11.18 2.13 2.71
N ILE A 57 10.24 1.31 3.15
CA ILE A 57 9.68 0.20 2.36
C ILE A 57 8.21 0.51 2.16
N ARG A 58 7.78 0.60 0.90
CA ARG A 58 6.39 0.95 0.54
C ARG A 58 5.78 -0.21 -0.21
N ILE A 59 4.61 -0.66 0.24
CA ILE A 59 3.93 -1.83 -0.29
C ILE A 59 2.49 -1.47 -0.62
N ALA A 60 2.10 -1.74 -1.85
CA ALA A 60 0.70 -1.72 -2.27
C ALA A 60 0.19 -3.15 -2.24
N THR A 61 -1.01 -3.37 -1.70
CA THR A 61 -1.60 -4.70 -1.68
C THR A 61 -3.11 -4.60 -1.79
N VAL A 62 -3.73 -5.64 -2.34
CA VAL A 62 -5.18 -5.68 -2.56
C VAL A 62 -5.76 -6.94 -1.98
N PHE A 63 -6.78 -6.78 -1.14
CA PHE A 63 -7.58 -7.89 -0.62
C PHE A 63 -8.64 -8.27 -1.64
N ASN A 64 -8.62 -9.50 -2.10
CA ASN A 64 -9.64 -10.04 -2.98
C ASN A 64 -10.76 -10.66 -2.13
N ALA A 65 -11.92 -10.02 -2.14
CA ALA A 65 -13.06 -10.39 -1.32
C ALA A 65 -13.97 -11.44 -1.96
N ASP A 66 -13.62 -11.96 -3.13
CA ASP A 66 -14.36 -13.07 -3.71
C ASP A 66 -14.47 -14.17 -2.66
N PRO A 67 -15.68 -14.68 -2.37
CA PRO A 67 -15.86 -15.72 -1.34
C PRO A 67 -14.98 -16.95 -1.51
N LYS A 68 -14.54 -17.22 -2.75
CA LYS A 68 -13.66 -18.35 -3.05
C LYS A 68 -12.18 -18.04 -2.84
N VAL A 69 -11.83 -16.77 -2.62
CA VAL A 69 -10.43 -16.32 -2.50
C VAL A 69 -10.15 -15.78 -1.10
N ARG A 70 -10.75 -14.67 -0.73
CA ARG A 70 -10.70 -14.05 0.60
C ARG A 70 -9.30 -13.92 1.17
N LYS A 71 -8.40 -13.30 0.39
CA LYS A 71 -7.00 -13.09 0.78
C LYS A 71 -6.41 -11.91 0.03
N PHE A 72 -5.26 -11.44 0.50
CA PHE A 72 -4.47 -10.48 -0.25
C PHE A 72 -3.85 -11.22 -1.43
N SER A 73 -4.32 -10.92 -2.63
CA SER A 73 -3.95 -11.64 -3.85
C SER A 73 -2.99 -10.87 -4.76
N GLN A 74 -2.81 -9.58 -4.52
CA GLN A 74 -1.94 -8.72 -5.33
C GLN A 74 -1.06 -7.88 -4.42
N PHE A 75 0.21 -7.79 -4.75
CA PHE A 75 1.14 -6.91 -4.05
C PHE A 75 2.15 -6.31 -5.00
N SER A 76 2.65 -5.14 -4.64
CA SER A 76 3.77 -4.53 -5.33
C SER A 76 4.59 -3.72 -4.33
N LYS A 77 5.90 -3.90 -4.38
CA LYS A 77 6.82 -3.01 -3.69
C LYS A 77 7.00 -1.76 -4.55
N VAL A 78 6.92 -0.61 -3.94
CA VAL A 78 6.90 0.66 -4.68
C VAL A 78 8.17 1.47 -4.47
#